data_a052b6ec1b293adef0ff814a8e457441
#
_entry.id   a052b6ec1b293adef0ff814a8e457441
#
_cell.length_a   1.000
_cell.length_b   1.000
_cell.length_c   1.000
_cell.angle_alpha   90.00
_cell.angle_beta   90.00
_cell.angle_gamma   90.00
#
_symmetry.space_group_name_H-M   'P 1'
#
loop_
_entity.id
_entity.type
_entity.pdbx_description
1 polymer ?
#
loop_
_entity_poly.entity_id
_entity_poly.type
_entity_poly.pdbx_seq_one_letter_code
_entity_poly.pdbx_strand_id
1 'polypeptide(L)'
;MSSLVQVRDVHKYFTRGSERIDVLKGVNLDIPQGDFLALMGPSGSGKTTLLNLMGGLDLPTGGSVDVGGVEINRLGGGSLSKWRSQHIGFVFQLYNLLPVLTAERNVELPLLLTKLSKSERRKRVTIALKVVGLADRAKHYPRQLSGGQEQRVGIARAIVIDPTLLLCDEPTGDLDRKAGDEVLELLQTLNREHSKTIVMVTHDPRAAERAKRTLHLEKGTLMEAVA
;
A
#
# COMPACT_ATOMS: atom_id res chain seq x y z
N MET A 1 12.01 8.86 -17.67
CA MET A 1 12.03 8.59 -16.22
C MET A 1 12.04 7.07 -16.04
N SER A 2 12.85 6.53 -15.12
CA SER A 2 12.89 5.08 -14.88
C SER A 2 11.59 4.64 -14.19
N SER A 3 10.98 3.55 -14.66
CA SER A 3 9.86 2.90 -13.97
C SER A 3 10.33 2.30 -12.65
N LEU A 4 9.64 2.62 -11.56
CA LEU A 4 9.87 1.99 -10.26
C LEU A 4 9.24 0.59 -10.20
N VAL A 5 8.04 0.45 -10.74
CA VAL A 5 7.33 -0.82 -10.82
C VAL A 5 7.11 -1.17 -12.28
N GLN A 6 7.44 -2.40 -12.65
CA GLN A 6 7.18 -2.95 -13.97
C GLN A 6 6.45 -4.29 -13.83
N VAL A 7 5.26 -4.34 -14.37
CA VAL A 7 4.43 -5.55 -14.46
C VAL A 7 4.42 -5.97 -15.93
N ARG A 8 4.80 -7.22 -16.23
CA ARG A 8 4.94 -7.73 -17.59
C ARG A 8 4.19 -9.03 -17.76
N ASP A 9 3.18 -8.99 -18.62
CA ASP A 9 2.33 -10.14 -19.00
C ASP A 9 1.86 -10.95 -17.77
N VAL A 10 1.42 -10.24 -16.70
CA VAL A 10 1.09 -10.87 -15.44
C VAL A 10 -0.25 -11.57 -15.51
N HIS A 11 -0.22 -12.85 -15.19
CA HIS A 11 -1.38 -13.71 -15.02
C HIS A 11 -1.53 -14.14 -13.56
N LYS A 12 -2.75 -14.23 -13.09
CA LYS A 12 -3.07 -14.81 -11.77
C LYS A 12 -4.37 -15.57 -11.83
N TYR A 13 -4.33 -16.82 -11.41
CA TYR A 13 -5.54 -17.62 -11.16
C TYR A 13 -5.49 -18.22 -9.75
N PHE A 14 -6.67 -18.53 -9.24
CA PHE A 14 -6.86 -19.33 -8.02
C PHE A 14 -7.60 -20.60 -8.39
N THR A 15 -7.41 -21.64 -7.57
CA THR A 15 -8.15 -22.92 -7.72
C THR A 15 -9.12 -23.08 -6.54
N ARG A 16 -10.37 -23.42 -6.85
CA ARG A 16 -11.38 -23.77 -5.87
C ARG A 16 -11.89 -25.18 -6.20
N GLY A 17 -11.37 -26.18 -5.52
CA GLY A 17 -11.59 -27.57 -5.91
C GLY A 17 -10.98 -27.84 -7.30
N SER A 18 -11.82 -28.26 -8.26
CA SER A 18 -11.42 -28.47 -9.65
C SER A 18 -11.58 -27.24 -10.55
N GLU A 19 -12.19 -26.18 -10.06
CA GLU A 19 -12.48 -24.96 -10.83
C GLU A 19 -11.28 -24.00 -10.78
N ARG A 20 -10.87 -23.50 -11.95
CA ARG A 20 -9.88 -22.43 -12.10
C ARG A 20 -10.59 -21.10 -12.28
N ILE A 21 -10.21 -20.13 -11.47
CA ILE A 21 -10.74 -18.75 -11.50
C ILE A 21 -9.61 -17.82 -11.93
N ASP A 22 -9.64 -17.38 -13.19
CA ASP A 22 -8.67 -16.41 -13.72
C ASP A 22 -9.01 -15.00 -13.23
N VAL A 23 -8.09 -14.41 -12.47
CA VAL A 23 -8.26 -13.09 -11.84
C VAL A 23 -7.50 -12.00 -12.59
N LEU A 24 -6.28 -12.27 -13.08
CA LEU A 24 -5.51 -11.35 -13.93
C LEU A 24 -5.11 -12.05 -15.23
N LYS A 25 -5.18 -11.32 -16.35
CA LYS A 25 -5.09 -11.88 -17.70
C LYS A 25 -4.14 -11.05 -18.56
N GLY A 26 -2.82 -11.28 -18.42
CA GLY A 26 -1.81 -10.60 -19.23
C GLY A 26 -1.67 -9.10 -18.92
N VAL A 27 -1.68 -8.75 -17.61
CA VAL A 27 -1.56 -7.35 -17.18
C VAL A 27 -0.16 -6.81 -17.45
N ASN A 28 -0.11 -5.64 -18.12
CA ASN A 28 1.10 -4.86 -18.32
C ASN A 28 0.92 -3.48 -17.70
N LEU A 29 1.89 -3.04 -16.89
CA LEU A 29 1.82 -1.76 -16.18
C LEU A 29 3.22 -1.24 -15.89
N ASP A 30 3.42 0.06 -16.13
CA ASP A 30 4.60 0.81 -15.71
C ASP A 30 4.19 1.92 -14.74
N ILE A 31 4.88 1.98 -13.60
CA ILE A 31 4.67 3.03 -12.59
C ILE A 31 6.00 3.76 -12.39
N PRO A 32 6.11 5.01 -12.84
CA PRO A 32 7.30 5.84 -12.61
C PRO A 32 7.55 6.09 -11.12
N GLN A 33 8.82 6.31 -10.77
CA GLN A 33 9.15 6.76 -9.42
C GLN A 33 8.50 8.12 -9.12
N GLY A 34 7.90 8.26 -7.94
CA GLY A 34 7.19 9.48 -7.52
C GLY A 34 5.80 9.63 -8.15
N ASP A 35 5.29 8.59 -8.83
CA ASP A 35 3.91 8.58 -9.32
C ASP A 35 2.91 8.36 -8.18
N PHE A 36 1.67 8.82 -8.37
CA PHE A 36 0.52 8.48 -7.54
C PHE A 36 -0.56 7.94 -8.46
N LEU A 37 -0.67 6.62 -8.48
CA LEU A 37 -1.61 5.87 -9.32
C LEU A 37 -2.83 5.44 -8.53
N ALA A 38 -4.03 5.71 -9.04
CA ALA A 38 -5.27 5.08 -8.60
C ALA A 38 -5.65 3.92 -9.53
N LEU A 39 -5.94 2.76 -8.94
CA LEU A 39 -6.52 1.60 -9.62
C LEU A 39 -8.01 1.52 -9.27
N MET A 40 -8.86 1.75 -10.24
CA MET A 40 -10.31 1.66 -10.13
C MET A 40 -10.86 0.40 -10.79
N GLY A 41 -12.12 0.11 -10.52
CA GLY A 41 -12.87 -0.99 -11.15
C GLY A 41 -13.86 -1.64 -10.19
N PRO A 42 -14.77 -2.48 -10.70
CA PRO A 42 -15.79 -3.14 -9.89
C PRO A 42 -15.17 -4.11 -8.86
N SER A 43 -15.95 -4.47 -7.84
CA SER A 43 -15.55 -5.51 -6.88
C SER A 43 -15.23 -6.82 -7.62
N GLY A 44 -14.18 -7.51 -7.20
CA GLY A 44 -13.74 -8.76 -7.84
C GLY A 44 -12.98 -8.61 -9.17
N SER A 45 -12.69 -7.38 -9.63
CA SER A 45 -11.93 -7.20 -10.88
C SER A 45 -10.44 -7.56 -10.81
N GLY A 46 -9.89 -7.81 -9.61
CA GLY A 46 -8.50 -8.19 -9.41
C GLY A 46 -7.58 -7.08 -8.86
N LYS A 47 -8.11 -5.91 -8.48
CA LYS A 47 -7.32 -4.75 -7.97
C LYS A 47 -6.45 -5.10 -6.77
N THR A 48 -7.05 -5.61 -5.70
CA THR A 48 -6.33 -6.06 -4.49
C THR A 48 -5.35 -7.18 -4.81
N THR A 49 -5.69 -8.07 -5.75
CA THR A 49 -4.77 -9.12 -6.22
C THR A 49 -3.53 -8.49 -6.86
N LEU A 50 -3.71 -7.54 -7.80
CA LEU A 50 -2.59 -6.86 -8.45
C LEU A 50 -1.75 -6.09 -7.43
N LEU A 51 -2.39 -5.41 -6.46
CA LEU A 51 -1.71 -4.72 -5.37
C LEU A 51 -0.84 -5.70 -4.54
N ASN A 52 -1.39 -6.87 -4.20
CA ASN A 52 -0.69 -7.91 -3.44
C ASN A 52 0.50 -8.50 -4.21
N LEU A 53 0.38 -8.65 -5.53
CA LEU A 53 1.50 -9.07 -6.37
C LEU A 53 2.63 -8.03 -6.37
N MET A 54 2.32 -6.75 -6.55
CA MET A 54 3.33 -5.67 -6.49
C MET A 54 3.99 -5.58 -5.11
N GLY A 55 3.28 -5.91 -4.06
CA GLY A 55 3.79 -5.92 -2.69
C GLY A 55 4.49 -7.22 -2.26
N GLY A 56 4.51 -8.25 -3.12
CA GLY A 56 5.09 -9.56 -2.77
C GLY A 56 4.36 -10.25 -1.62
N LEU A 57 3.06 -9.98 -1.43
CA LEU A 57 2.19 -10.75 -0.51
C LEU A 57 1.68 -12.02 -1.19
N ASP A 58 1.60 -11.99 -2.51
CA ASP A 58 1.28 -13.14 -3.37
C ASP A 58 2.21 -13.10 -4.59
N LEU A 59 2.26 -14.20 -5.36
CA LEU A 59 3.08 -14.31 -6.55
C LEU A 59 2.21 -14.53 -7.79
N PRO A 60 2.62 -14.00 -8.95
CA PRO A 60 1.92 -14.25 -10.21
C PRO A 60 2.02 -15.73 -10.59
N THR A 61 1.03 -16.22 -11.33
CA THR A 61 1.08 -17.58 -11.92
C THR A 61 1.76 -17.59 -13.28
N GLY A 62 1.97 -16.41 -13.88
CA GLY A 62 2.71 -16.20 -15.12
C GLY A 62 3.12 -14.75 -15.25
N GLY A 63 4.12 -14.46 -16.06
CA GLY A 63 4.69 -13.13 -16.20
C GLY A 63 5.65 -12.74 -15.08
N SER A 64 5.97 -11.44 -14.97
CA SER A 64 6.93 -10.95 -14.00
C SER A 64 6.50 -9.61 -13.38
N VAL A 65 6.91 -9.40 -12.12
CA VAL A 65 6.79 -8.14 -11.39
C VAL A 65 8.18 -7.72 -10.92
N ASP A 66 8.64 -6.57 -11.40
CA ASP A 66 9.87 -5.91 -10.95
C ASP A 66 9.52 -4.67 -10.12
N VAL A 67 10.21 -4.48 -9.01
CA VAL A 67 10.10 -3.28 -8.19
C VAL A 67 11.49 -2.79 -7.82
N GLY A 68 11.85 -1.64 -8.33
CA GLY A 68 13.15 -1.02 -8.08
C GLY A 68 14.33 -1.81 -8.66
N GLY A 69 14.14 -2.49 -9.78
CA GLY A 69 15.16 -3.35 -10.43
C GLY A 69 15.28 -4.74 -9.82
N VAL A 70 14.33 -5.14 -8.95
CA VAL A 70 14.29 -6.48 -8.35
C VAL A 70 13.04 -7.22 -8.85
N GLU A 71 13.23 -8.28 -9.63
CA GLU A 71 12.16 -9.18 -10.02
C GLU A 71 11.72 -10.02 -8.83
N ILE A 72 10.64 -9.58 -8.15
CA ILE A 72 10.23 -10.10 -6.84
C ILE A 72 9.73 -11.55 -6.89
N ASN A 73 9.20 -12.00 -8.02
CA ASN A 73 8.74 -13.38 -8.17
C ASN A 73 9.88 -14.41 -8.31
N ARG A 74 11.13 -13.97 -8.46
CA ARG A 74 12.32 -14.85 -8.36
C ARG A 74 12.88 -14.97 -6.95
N LEU A 75 12.39 -14.16 -6.00
CA LEU A 75 12.84 -14.23 -4.62
C LEU A 75 12.23 -15.43 -3.90
N GLY A 76 13.04 -16.25 -3.23
CA GLY A 76 12.54 -17.27 -2.31
C GLY A 76 11.87 -16.66 -1.08
N GLY A 77 11.00 -17.42 -0.39
CA GLY A 77 10.11 -16.92 0.65
C GLY A 77 10.77 -16.06 1.74
N GLY A 78 11.93 -16.45 2.28
CA GLY A 78 12.66 -15.67 3.28
C GLY A 78 13.24 -14.37 2.69
N SER A 79 13.79 -14.42 1.48
CA SER A 79 14.31 -13.25 0.77
C SER A 79 13.20 -12.29 0.38
N LEU A 80 12.05 -12.79 -0.07
CA LEU A 80 10.87 -12.00 -0.40
C LEU A 80 10.33 -11.26 0.83
N SER A 81 10.20 -11.95 1.96
CA SER A 81 9.74 -11.34 3.22
C SER A 81 10.68 -10.25 3.71
N LYS A 82 11.99 -10.47 3.61
CA LYS A 82 13.01 -9.48 3.96
C LYS A 82 12.95 -8.28 3.02
N TRP A 83 12.89 -8.51 1.71
CA TRP A 83 12.74 -7.46 0.71
C TRP A 83 11.49 -6.61 0.97
N ARG A 84 10.33 -7.26 1.16
CA ARG A 84 9.07 -6.58 1.45
C ARG A 84 9.16 -5.70 2.69
N SER A 85 9.76 -6.19 3.78
CA SER A 85 9.92 -5.43 5.03
C SER A 85 10.81 -4.19 4.90
N GLN A 86 11.57 -4.05 3.82
CA GLN A 86 12.45 -2.92 3.57
C GLN A 86 11.91 -1.93 2.53
N HIS A 87 11.09 -2.41 1.59
CA HIS A 87 10.72 -1.64 0.40
C HIS A 87 9.24 -1.29 0.33
N ILE A 88 8.35 -2.02 1.03
CA ILE A 88 6.91 -1.89 0.87
C ILE A 88 6.26 -1.39 2.16
N GLY A 89 5.47 -0.32 2.05
CA GLY A 89 4.51 0.10 3.07
C GLY A 89 3.10 -0.28 2.65
N PHE A 90 2.35 -0.96 3.53
CA PHE A 90 0.95 -1.29 3.28
C PHE A 90 0.01 -0.44 4.14
N VAL A 91 -1.02 0.12 3.51
CA VAL A 91 -2.16 0.79 4.13
C VAL A 91 -3.40 -0.01 3.78
N PHE A 92 -4.11 -0.51 4.78
CA PHE A 92 -5.29 -1.37 4.61
C PHE A 92 -6.58 -0.61 4.94
N GLN A 93 -7.69 -1.04 4.39
CA GLN A 93 -9.02 -0.51 4.66
C GLN A 93 -9.37 -0.62 6.15
N LEU A 94 -9.20 -1.80 6.76
CA LEU A 94 -9.51 -2.09 8.17
C LEU A 94 -8.36 -1.75 9.14
N TYR A 95 -7.47 -0.82 8.79
CA TYR A 95 -6.34 -0.31 9.58
C TYR A 95 -5.36 -1.39 10.06
N ASN A 96 -5.83 -2.59 10.42
CA ASN A 96 -5.05 -3.75 10.91
C ASN A 96 -4.08 -3.37 12.06
N LEU A 97 -4.57 -2.55 13.00
CA LEU A 97 -3.84 -2.25 14.21
C LEU A 97 -4.00 -3.38 15.22
N LEU A 98 -2.94 -3.66 15.97
CA LEU A 98 -3.02 -4.58 17.10
C LEU A 98 -3.68 -3.86 18.28
N PRO A 99 -4.88 -4.30 18.74
CA PRO A 99 -5.68 -3.55 19.72
C PRO A 99 -5.05 -3.50 21.12
N VAL A 100 -4.12 -4.42 21.39
CA VAL A 100 -3.38 -4.52 22.66
C VAL A 100 -2.14 -3.63 22.70
N LEU A 101 -1.79 -2.96 21.59
CA LEU A 101 -0.65 -2.06 21.48
C LEU A 101 -1.10 -0.61 21.36
N THR A 102 -0.32 0.30 21.93
CA THR A 102 -0.50 1.74 21.71
C THR A 102 -0.18 2.13 20.26
N ALA A 103 -0.57 3.35 19.84
CA ALA A 103 -0.25 3.89 18.53
C ALA A 103 1.26 3.83 18.23
N GLU A 104 2.10 4.31 19.17
CA GLU A 104 3.56 4.25 19.00
C GLU A 104 4.09 2.83 18.84
N ARG A 105 3.50 1.84 19.55
CA ARG A 105 3.90 0.45 19.47
C ARG A 105 3.45 -0.20 18.16
N ASN A 106 2.25 0.13 17.67
CA ASN A 106 1.80 -0.30 16.34
C ASN A 106 2.73 0.23 15.24
N VAL A 107 3.13 1.50 15.33
CA VAL A 107 4.07 2.11 14.37
C VAL A 107 5.47 1.50 14.48
N GLU A 108 5.92 1.10 15.68
CA GLU A 108 7.25 0.49 15.88
C GLU A 108 7.37 -0.92 15.25
N LEU A 109 6.27 -1.65 15.05
CA LEU A 109 6.30 -3.07 14.64
C LEU A 109 7.24 -3.37 13.46
N PRO A 110 7.19 -2.66 12.32
CA PRO A 110 8.09 -2.94 11.19
C PRO A 110 9.57 -2.75 11.54
N LEU A 111 9.86 -1.82 12.44
CA LEU A 111 11.24 -1.52 12.85
C LEU A 111 11.87 -2.61 13.73
N LEU A 112 11.06 -3.48 14.34
CA LEU A 112 11.56 -4.62 15.12
C LEU A 112 12.30 -5.65 14.26
N LEU A 113 12.05 -5.66 12.95
CA LEU A 113 12.72 -6.51 11.98
C LEU A 113 14.05 -5.91 11.48
N THR A 114 14.42 -4.72 11.95
CA THR A 114 15.64 -4.02 11.54
C THR A 114 16.74 -4.17 12.60
N LYS A 115 17.97 -3.79 12.22
CA LYS A 115 19.11 -3.74 13.15
C LYS A 115 19.19 -2.42 13.94
N LEU A 116 18.15 -1.57 13.89
CA LEU A 116 18.13 -0.28 14.58
C LEU A 116 18.11 -0.45 16.10
N SER A 117 18.85 0.38 16.81
CA SER A 117 18.80 0.49 18.26
C SER A 117 17.43 0.96 18.73
N LYS A 118 17.10 0.70 19.99
CA LYS A 118 15.84 1.17 20.60
C LYS A 118 15.67 2.69 20.50
N SER A 119 16.76 3.44 20.64
CA SER A 119 16.75 4.91 20.52
C SER A 119 16.40 5.36 19.12
N GLU A 120 17.02 4.76 18.09
CA GLU A 120 16.76 5.05 16.68
C GLU A 120 15.32 4.70 16.29
N ARG A 121 14.82 3.53 16.71
CA ARG A 121 13.42 3.14 16.47
C ARG A 121 12.47 4.18 17.07
N ARG A 122 12.68 4.56 18.34
CA ARG A 122 11.87 5.58 18.99
C ARG A 122 11.86 6.91 18.23
N LYS A 123 13.03 7.36 17.76
CA LYS A 123 13.16 8.58 16.96
C LYS A 123 12.33 8.49 15.67
N ARG A 124 12.43 7.38 14.92
CA ARG A 124 11.65 7.17 13.68
C ARG A 124 10.15 7.12 13.96
N VAL A 125 9.70 6.42 15.00
CA VAL A 125 8.30 6.37 15.42
C VAL A 125 7.77 7.77 15.74
N THR A 126 8.53 8.57 16.50
CA THR A 126 8.14 9.96 16.83
C THR A 126 7.99 10.82 15.56
N ILE A 127 8.90 10.68 14.60
CA ILE A 127 8.82 11.39 13.33
C ILE A 127 7.58 10.94 12.53
N ALA A 128 7.36 9.63 12.39
CA ALA A 128 6.22 9.11 11.66
C ALA A 128 4.88 9.56 12.24
N LEU A 129 4.73 9.53 13.58
CA LEU A 129 3.53 10.04 14.26
C LEU A 129 3.35 11.55 14.08
N LYS A 130 4.45 12.31 14.04
CA LYS A 130 4.40 13.75 13.78
C LYS A 130 3.94 14.03 12.33
N VAL A 131 4.44 13.28 11.36
CA VAL A 131 4.04 13.41 9.94
C VAL A 131 2.54 13.22 9.76
N VAL A 132 1.94 12.27 10.48
CA VAL A 132 0.49 12.01 10.40
C VAL A 132 -0.34 12.84 11.39
N GLY A 133 0.27 13.80 12.11
CA GLY A 133 -0.43 14.69 13.04
C GLY A 133 -0.94 14.03 14.32
N LEU A 134 -0.28 12.94 14.78
CA LEU A 134 -0.70 12.16 15.96
C LEU A 134 0.36 12.04 17.06
N ALA A 135 1.28 12.99 17.14
CA ALA A 135 2.35 12.99 18.16
C ALA A 135 1.80 12.97 19.59
N ASP A 136 0.69 13.69 19.84
CA ASP A 136 -0.01 13.76 21.13
C ASP A 136 -0.83 12.50 21.46
N ARG A 137 -1.03 11.62 20.49
CA ARG A 137 -1.79 10.36 20.60
C ARG A 137 -0.90 9.12 20.69
N ALA A 138 0.41 9.27 20.75
CA ALA A 138 1.38 8.16 20.73
C ALA A 138 1.06 7.03 21.73
N LYS A 139 0.58 7.37 22.92
CA LYS A 139 0.27 6.42 24.00
C LYS A 139 -1.18 5.90 24.01
N HIS A 140 -2.03 6.35 23.07
CA HIS A 140 -3.42 5.90 22.97
C HIS A 140 -3.47 4.50 22.36
N TYR A 141 -4.40 3.69 22.84
CA TYR A 141 -4.77 2.41 22.24
C TYR A 141 -5.78 2.63 21.09
N PRO A 142 -5.90 1.73 20.10
CA PRO A 142 -6.85 1.85 19.00
C PRO A 142 -8.27 2.22 19.47
N ARG A 143 -8.81 1.57 20.49
CA ARG A 143 -10.13 1.87 21.07
C ARG A 143 -10.34 3.30 21.59
N GLN A 144 -9.28 4.07 21.69
CA GLN A 144 -9.29 5.46 22.17
C GLN A 144 -9.11 6.47 21.02
N LEU A 145 -9.04 5.97 19.79
CA LEU A 145 -8.83 6.74 18.56
C LEU A 145 -10.11 6.73 17.74
N SER A 146 -10.32 7.78 16.94
CA SER A 146 -11.34 7.75 15.88
C SER A 146 -10.86 6.90 14.69
N GLY A 147 -11.77 6.43 13.82
CA GLY A 147 -11.39 5.66 12.63
C GLY A 147 -10.36 6.36 11.76
N GLY A 148 -10.50 7.68 11.53
CA GLY A 148 -9.51 8.47 10.81
C GLY A 148 -8.16 8.58 11.54
N GLN A 149 -8.15 8.59 12.89
CA GLN A 149 -6.91 8.53 13.66
C GLN A 149 -6.27 7.14 13.59
N GLU A 150 -7.06 6.06 13.65
CA GLU A 150 -6.56 4.69 13.47
C GLU A 150 -5.94 4.50 12.09
N GLN A 151 -6.59 5.01 11.04
CA GLN A 151 -6.04 4.95 9.68
C GLN A 151 -4.73 5.73 9.56
N ARG A 152 -4.63 6.91 10.16
CA ARG A 152 -3.38 7.68 10.19
C ARG A 152 -2.27 6.96 10.98
N VAL A 153 -2.58 6.22 12.04
CA VAL A 153 -1.61 5.32 12.69
C VAL A 153 -1.18 4.20 11.73
N GLY A 154 -2.10 3.62 10.97
CA GLY A 154 -1.81 2.64 9.91
C GLY A 154 -0.85 3.20 8.85
N ILE A 155 -1.07 4.45 8.41
CA ILE A 155 -0.18 5.15 7.48
C ILE A 155 1.19 5.39 8.12
N ALA A 156 1.25 5.87 9.38
CA ALA A 156 2.50 6.06 10.10
C ALA A 156 3.31 4.77 10.19
N ARG A 157 2.65 3.63 10.47
CA ARG A 157 3.26 2.30 10.46
C ARG A 157 3.80 1.94 9.07
N ALA A 158 3.08 2.26 8.01
CA ALA A 158 3.49 1.97 6.64
C ALA A 158 4.74 2.78 6.23
N ILE A 159 4.85 4.05 6.65
CA ILE A 159 5.95 4.95 6.25
C ILE A 159 7.17 4.91 7.18
N VAL A 160 7.08 4.32 8.37
CA VAL A 160 8.15 4.37 9.40
C VAL A 160 9.48 3.74 8.95
N ILE A 161 9.43 2.79 8.02
CA ILE A 161 10.61 2.15 7.41
C ILE A 161 11.17 2.96 6.25
N ASP A 162 10.53 4.06 5.86
CA ASP A 162 10.84 4.84 4.66
C ASP A 162 10.75 4.02 3.37
N PRO A 163 9.58 3.43 3.05
CA PRO A 163 9.45 2.47 1.96
C PRO A 163 9.66 3.12 0.59
N THR A 164 10.07 2.30 -0.38
CA THR A 164 10.20 2.69 -1.80
C THR A 164 8.83 2.85 -2.46
N LEU A 165 7.88 1.97 -2.09
CA LEU A 165 6.52 1.91 -2.64
C LEU A 165 5.50 1.82 -1.52
N LEU A 166 4.48 2.67 -1.58
CA LEU A 166 3.33 2.65 -0.67
C LEU A 166 2.12 2.08 -1.41
N LEU A 167 1.56 1.00 -0.88
CA LEU A 167 0.40 0.30 -1.43
C LEU A 167 -0.80 0.51 -0.51
N CYS A 168 -1.86 1.11 -1.04
CA CYS A 168 -3.05 1.48 -0.29
C CYS A 168 -4.26 0.71 -0.84
N ASP A 169 -4.84 -0.18 -0.04
CA ASP A 169 -6.05 -0.92 -0.40
C ASP A 169 -7.25 -0.26 0.27
N GLU A 170 -8.03 0.48 -0.51
CA GLU A 170 -9.22 1.23 -0.09
C GLU A 170 -9.01 2.07 1.20
N PRO A 171 -8.02 2.99 1.24
CA PRO A 171 -7.56 3.62 2.48
C PRO A 171 -8.62 4.52 3.14
N THR A 172 -9.72 4.80 2.48
CA THR A 172 -10.82 5.65 2.97
C THR A 172 -12.16 4.92 3.05
N GLY A 173 -12.20 3.62 2.74
CA GLY A 173 -13.44 2.86 2.57
C GLY A 173 -14.34 2.79 3.81
N ASP A 174 -13.76 2.83 5.01
CA ASP A 174 -14.50 2.77 6.29
C ASP A 174 -14.51 4.12 7.04
N LEU A 175 -14.19 5.22 6.35
CA LEU A 175 -14.12 6.55 6.96
C LEU A 175 -15.31 7.42 6.56
N ASP A 176 -15.73 8.29 7.49
CA ASP A 176 -16.58 9.41 7.11
C ASP A 176 -15.86 10.34 6.13
N ARG A 177 -16.64 11.20 5.46
CA ARG A 177 -16.14 12.07 4.40
C ARG A 177 -14.96 12.95 4.86
N LYS A 178 -15.07 13.56 6.05
CA LYS A 178 -14.05 14.48 6.56
C LYS A 178 -12.74 13.74 6.86
N ALA A 179 -12.81 12.61 7.57
CA ALA A 179 -11.66 11.79 7.86
C ALA A 179 -11.03 11.21 6.58
N GLY A 180 -11.84 10.82 5.60
CA GLY A 180 -11.38 10.38 4.29
C GLY A 180 -10.59 11.46 3.55
N ASP A 181 -11.12 12.69 3.48
CA ASP A 181 -10.44 13.83 2.86
C ASP A 181 -9.09 14.13 3.54
N GLU A 182 -9.03 14.08 4.89
CA GLU A 182 -7.77 14.25 5.65
C GLU A 182 -6.73 13.16 5.33
N VAL A 183 -7.16 11.91 5.18
CA VAL A 183 -6.30 10.78 4.78
C VAL A 183 -5.78 10.95 3.35
N LEU A 184 -6.63 11.34 2.41
CA LEU A 184 -6.24 11.57 1.02
C LEU A 184 -5.26 12.75 0.89
N GLU A 185 -5.47 13.83 1.63
CA GLU A 185 -4.55 14.97 1.69
C GLU A 185 -3.17 14.55 2.24
N LEU A 186 -3.14 13.71 3.27
CA LEU A 186 -1.91 13.14 3.80
C LEU A 186 -1.17 12.31 2.74
N LEU A 187 -1.86 11.44 2.00
CA LEU A 187 -1.26 10.66 0.91
C LEU A 187 -0.72 11.57 -0.21
N GLN A 188 -1.46 12.63 -0.58
CA GLN A 188 -0.98 13.61 -1.55
C GLN A 188 0.28 14.34 -1.06
N THR A 189 0.34 14.70 0.22
CA THR A 189 1.52 15.33 0.84
C THR A 189 2.72 14.40 0.81
N LEU A 190 2.54 13.13 1.16
CA LEU A 190 3.61 12.11 1.08
C LEU A 190 4.13 11.95 -0.36
N ASN A 191 3.25 12.02 -1.35
CA ASN A 191 3.67 11.96 -2.76
C ASN A 191 4.38 13.23 -3.21
N ARG A 192 3.82 14.42 -2.96
CA ARG A 192 4.35 15.70 -3.48
C ARG A 192 5.62 16.16 -2.76
N GLU A 193 5.62 16.09 -1.42
CA GLU A 193 6.70 16.68 -0.61
C GLU A 193 7.80 15.67 -0.28
N HIS A 194 7.46 14.38 -0.22
CA HIS A 194 8.39 13.31 0.12
C HIS A 194 8.68 12.35 -1.05
N SER A 195 8.22 12.69 -2.27
CA SER A 195 8.45 11.94 -3.52
C SER A 195 8.11 10.45 -3.40
N LYS A 196 7.13 10.07 -2.55
CA LYS A 196 6.71 8.68 -2.39
C LYS A 196 5.93 8.22 -3.61
N THR A 197 6.27 7.04 -4.11
CA THR A 197 5.46 6.36 -5.12
C THR A 197 4.30 5.67 -4.42
N ILE A 198 3.07 5.93 -4.88
CA ILE A 198 1.85 5.44 -4.24
C ILE A 198 0.99 4.73 -5.27
N VAL A 199 0.50 3.53 -4.94
CA VAL A 199 -0.56 2.85 -5.67
C VAL A 199 -1.74 2.70 -4.72
N MET A 200 -2.88 3.27 -5.11
CA MET A 200 -4.11 3.23 -4.33
C MET A 200 -5.18 2.48 -5.10
N VAL A 201 -5.72 1.44 -4.50
CA VAL A 201 -6.96 0.79 -4.95
C VAL A 201 -8.13 1.54 -4.34
N THR A 202 -9.11 1.91 -5.15
CA THR A 202 -10.33 2.53 -4.68
C THR A 202 -11.50 2.29 -5.64
N HIS A 203 -12.71 2.30 -5.13
CA HIS A 203 -13.93 2.36 -5.92
C HIS A 203 -14.60 3.75 -5.82
N ASP A 204 -14.07 4.68 -5.00
CA ASP A 204 -14.55 6.06 -4.89
C ASP A 204 -13.87 6.95 -5.95
N PRO A 205 -14.62 7.52 -6.92
CA PRO A 205 -14.06 8.42 -7.92
C PRO A 205 -13.38 9.65 -7.31
N ARG A 206 -13.89 10.18 -6.20
CA ARG A 206 -13.28 11.35 -5.51
C ARG A 206 -11.90 11.02 -4.93
N ALA A 207 -11.74 9.80 -4.41
CA ALA A 207 -10.42 9.33 -3.97
C ALA A 207 -9.46 9.19 -5.16
N ALA A 208 -9.94 8.66 -6.29
CA ALA A 208 -9.16 8.51 -7.50
C ALA A 208 -8.70 9.85 -8.09
N GLU A 209 -9.54 10.90 -8.03
CA GLU A 209 -9.20 12.27 -8.47
C GLU A 209 -8.01 12.89 -7.70
N ARG A 210 -7.68 12.38 -6.52
CA ARG A 210 -6.52 12.80 -5.74
C ARG A 210 -5.20 12.25 -6.27
N ALA A 211 -5.25 11.20 -7.10
CA ALA A 211 -4.08 10.62 -7.74
C ALA A 211 -3.66 11.44 -8.97
N LYS A 212 -2.40 11.25 -9.41
CA LYS A 212 -1.89 11.86 -10.65
C LYS A 212 -2.41 11.17 -11.90
N ARG A 213 -2.73 9.88 -11.76
CA ARG A 213 -3.14 9.02 -12.85
C ARG A 213 -4.14 7.98 -12.35
N THR A 214 -5.16 7.70 -13.16
CA THR A 214 -6.16 6.67 -12.87
C THR A 214 -6.16 5.62 -13.97
N LEU A 215 -6.14 4.35 -13.60
CA LEU A 215 -6.33 3.21 -14.50
C LEU A 215 -7.52 2.39 -14.03
N HIS A 216 -8.21 1.78 -14.98
CA HIS A 216 -9.34 0.89 -14.71
C HIS A 216 -8.94 -0.57 -14.91
N LEU A 217 -9.23 -1.41 -13.90
CA LEU A 217 -9.09 -2.85 -14.00
C LEU A 217 -10.48 -3.47 -14.13
N GLU A 218 -10.76 -4.11 -15.26
CA GLU A 218 -12.02 -4.78 -15.52
C GLU A 218 -11.76 -6.22 -15.99
N LYS A 219 -12.42 -7.18 -15.34
CA LYS A 219 -12.32 -8.62 -15.66
C LYS A 219 -10.89 -9.15 -15.81
N GLY A 220 -9.96 -8.56 -15.02
CA GLY A 220 -8.57 -8.98 -15.01
C GLY A 220 -7.67 -8.33 -16.06
N THR A 221 -8.15 -7.34 -16.80
CA THR A 221 -7.38 -6.56 -17.78
C THR A 221 -7.35 -5.09 -17.42
N LEU A 222 -6.20 -4.43 -17.62
CA LEU A 222 -6.09 -2.99 -17.46
C LEU A 222 -6.59 -2.28 -18.71
N MET A 223 -7.38 -1.22 -18.46
CA MET A 223 -7.81 -0.28 -19.49
C MET A 223 -7.33 1.11 -19.09
N GLU A 224 -6.81 1.87 -20.06
CA GLU A 224 -6.55 3.29 -19.83
C GLU A 224 -7.90 4.01 -19.64
N ALA A 225 -7.94 4.97 -18.71
CA ALA A 225 -9.10 5.81 -18.57
C ALA A 225 -9.31 6.55 -19.90
N VAL A 226 -10.45 6.30 -20.56
CA VAL A 226 -10.88 7.15 -21.67
C VAL A 226 -11.18 8.50 -21.06
N ALA A 227 -10.39 9.51 -21.44
CA ALA A 227 -10.51 10.89 -20.98
C ALA A 227 -11.86 11.51 -21.41
#